data_986af119d92710c6ce8850e7dc59fa37
#
_entry.id   986af119d92710c6ce8850e7dc59fa37
#
_cell.length_a   1.000
_cell.length_b   1.000
_cell.length_c   1.000
_cell.angle_alpha   90.00
_cell.angle_beta   90.00
_cell.angle_gamma   90.00
#
_symmetry.space_group_name_H-M   'P 1'
#
loop_
_entity.id
_entity.type
_entity.pdbx_description
1 polymer ?
#
loop_
_entity_poly.entity_id
_entity_poly.type
_entity_poly.pdbx_seq_one_letter_code
_entity_poly.pdbx_strand_id
1 'polypeptide(L)'
;MPKVIWMSDLHFVPVGDVLGHDPRRQLDAAVEYINRYHGDAACCVISGDMVDRGTPEGYGALRGHLDRLSVPYLPMVGNHDDRGLMVENLPVPADRLEEFVQYAVDVPGAVLLCLDTLSQGESAGALCAARLDWVQAQLRARPDVPAYLFMHHPPVALGLPAQDPMGLRDGAAFIDMLAQFPTARHVFAGHVHRPCFATARGIGVTTARSVTQQAPAPWPAWDWDSFAPAPEAPSIGVIGIDGADMWLQQVEF
;
A
#
# COMPACT_ATOMS: atom_id res chain seq x y z
N MET A 1 0.11 10.72 -20.16
CA MET A 1 0.02 9.49 -19.34
C MET A 1 -0.11 9.93 -17.90
N PRO A 2 -1.23 9.66 -17.25
CA PRO A 2 -1.40 9.98 -15.82
C PRO A 2 -0.39 9.20 -14.99
N LYS A 3 0.12 9.87 -13.93
CA LYS A 3 1.01 9.26 -12.94
C LYS A 3 0.27 9.09 -11.63
N VAL A 4 0.52 7.97 -10.96
CA VAL A 4 0.12 7.69 -9.57
C VAL A 4 1.40 7.50 -8.78
N ILE A 5 1.54 8.21 -7.67
CA ILE A 5 2.63 7.98 -6.72
C ILE A 5 2.20 6.90 -5.75
N TRP A 6 3.15 6.09 -5.33
CA TRP A 6 2.92 5.01 -4.40
C TRP A 6 3.93 5.04 -3.26
N MET A 7 3.45 5.22 -2.05
CA MET A 7 4.18 5.07 -0.80
C MET A 7 3.62 3.89 -0.02
N SER A 8 4.40 3.33 0.88
CA SER A 8 3.96 2.26 1.80
C SER A 8 4.79 2.25 3.07
N ASP A 9 4.22 1.72 4.13
CA ASP A 9 4.94 1.38 5.35
C ASP A 9 5.69 2.60 5.93
N LEU A 10 4.93 3.67 6.22
CA LEU A 10 5.48 4.90 6.78
C LEU A 10 5.93 4.70 8.21
N HIS A 11 5.29 3.81 8.97
CA HIS A 11 5.55 3.56 10.40
C HIS A 11 5.79 4.84 11.18
N PHE A 12 4.94 5.84 10.92
CA PHE A 12 5.12 7.16 11.48
C PHE A 12 4.98 7.14 13.01
N VAL A 13 5.92 7.80 13.68
CA VAL A 13 5.83 8.11 15.13
C VAL A 13 6.03 9.61 15.33
N PRO A 14 5.24 10.26 16.20
CA PRO A 14 5.39 11.70 16.44
C PRO A 14 6.70 12.06 17.16
N VAL A 15 7.28 11.13 17.89
CA VAL A 15 8.53 11.31 18.64
C VAL A 15 9.32 10.00 18.64
N GLY A 16 10.64 10.09 18.56
CA GLY A 16 11.55 8.93 18.59
C GLY A 16 11.82 8.34 17.20
N ASP A 17 12.35 7.14 17.19
CA ASP A 17 12.78 6.42 15.99
C ASP A 17 12.08 5.05 15.94
N VAL A 18 11.97 4.49 14.74
CA VAL A 18 11.56 3.11 14.50
C VAL A 18 12.77 2.36 13.96
N LEU A 19 13.27 1.39 14.71
CA LEU A 19 14.44 0.58 14.36
C LEU A 19 15.68 1.41 13.95
N GLY A 20 15.89 2.57 14.59
CA GLY A 20 17.01 3.46 14.32
C GLY A 20 16.81 4.42 13.12
N HIS A 21 15.60 4.47 12.56
CA HIS A 21 15.22 5.39 11.49
C HIS A 21 14.25 6.45 12.00
N ASP A 22 14.42 7.71 11.62
CA ASP A 22 13.47 8.79 11.89
C ASP A 22 12.40 8.86 10.79
N PRO A 23 11.16 8.35 11.03
CA PRO A 23 10.14 8.30 10.01
C PRO A 23 9.62 9.68 9.59
N ARG A 24 9.71 10.69 10.47
CA ARG A 24 9.34 12.08 10.13
C ARG A 24 10.25 12.65 9.08
N ARG A 25 11.57 12.48 9.26
CA ARG A 25 12.58 12.94 8.31
C ARG A 25 12.46 12.22 6.98
N GLN A 26 12.22 10.91 7.00
CA GLN A 26 12.04 10.13 5.78
C GLN A 26 10.77 10.56 5.02
N LEU A 27 9.66 10.73 5.74
CA LEU A 27 8.42 11.19 5.12
C LEU A 27 8.55 12.62 4.56
N ASP A 28 9.21 13.53 5.28
CA ASP A 28 9.45 14.89 4.79
C ASP A 28 10.27 14.89 3.49
N ALA A 29 11.32 14.07 3.41
CA ALA A 29 12.12 13.92 2.19
C ALA A 29 11.28 13.37 1.03
N ALA A 30 10.42 12.35 1.29
CA ALA A 30 9.51 11.83 0.28
C ALA A 30 8.53 12.89 -0.23
N VAL A 31 7.89 13.63 0.68
CA VAL A 31 6.96 14.73 0.35
C VAL A 31 7.64 15.82 -0.48
N GLU A 32 8.85 16.24 -0.08
CA GLU A 32 9.62 17.24 -0.83
C GLU A 32 9.98 16.73 -2.24
N TYR A 33 10.40 15.47 -2.35
CA TYR A 33 10.72 14.86 -3.63
C TYR A 33 9.48 14.78 -4.54
N ILE A 34 8.34 14.32 -4.01
CA ILE A 34 7.08 14.23 -4.76
C ILE A 34 6.66 15.62 -5.24
N ASN A 35 6.64 16.61 -4.37
CA ASN A 35 6.23 17.98 -4.71
C ASN A 35 7.11 18.59 -5.79
N ARG A 36 8.42 18.30 -5.74
CA ARG A 36 9.38 18.86 -6.68
C ARG A 36 9.31 18.23 -8.07
N TYR A 37 9.10 16.92 -8.15
CA TYR A 37 9.26 16.18 -9.40
C TYR A 37 7.98 15.53 -9.93
N HIS A 38 6.96 15.41 -9.09
CA HIS A 38 5.72 14.68 -9.41
C HIS A 38 4.45 15.43 -8.98
N GLY A 39 4.52 16.76 -8.83
CA GLY A 39 3.35 17.57 -8.49
C GLY A 39 2.23 17.58 -9.54
N ASP A 40 2.45 16.92 -10.68
CA ASP A 40 1.47 16.66 -11.73
C ASP A 40 0.82 15.26 -11.66
N ALA A 41 1.14 14.45 -10.63
CA ALA A 41 0.52 13.14 -10.44
C ALA A 41 -0.97 13.29 -10.09
N ALA A 42 -1.76 12.30 -10.51
CA ALA A 42 -3.20 12.28 -10.23
C ALA A 42 -3.49 12.12 -8.73
N CYS A 43 -2.69 11.31 -8.04
CA CYS A 43 -2.75 11.11 -6.59
C CYS A 43 -1.51 10.37 -6.08
N CYS A 44 -1.40 10.28 -4.74
CA CYS A 44 -0.44 9.45 -4.03
C CYS A 44 -1.19 8.38 -3.23
N VAL A 45 -1.07 7.12 -3.59
CA VAL A 45 -1.59 5.99 -2.79
C VAL A 45 -0.59 5.65 -1.70
N ILE A 46 -1.08 5.48 -0.46
CA ILE A 46 -0.25 5.05 0.68
C ILE A 46 -0.80 3.72 1.19
N SER A 47 -0.13 2.62 0.85
CA SER A 47 -0.68 1.27 0.95
C SER A 47 -0.54 0.61 2.33
N GLY A 48 -0.82 1.37 3.39
CA GLY A 48 -0.92 0.87 4.76
C GLY A 48 0.33 1.08 5.62
N ASP A 49 0.21 0.70 6.89
CA ASP A 49 1.17 0.96 7.95
C ASP A 49 1.55 2.44 8.00
N MET A 50 0.49 3.27 8.08
CA MET A 50 0.61 4.72 8.13
C MET A 50 1.33 5.17 9.38
N VAL A 51 1.03 4.56 10.51
CA VAL A 51 1.64 4.79 11.82
C VAL A 51 2.24 3.50 12.36
N ASP A 52 3.25 3.60 13.24
CA ASP A 52 3.82 2.43 13.92
C ASP A 52 2.86 1.85 14.97
N ARG A 53 2.02 2.72 15.54
CA ARG A 53 0.92 2.35 16.44
C ARG A 53 -0.25 3.29 16.23
N GLY A 54 -1.45 2.75 16.07
CA GLY A 54 -2.68 3.51 15.90
C GLY A 54 -3.01 4.31 17.17
N THR A 55 -2.61 5.58 17.22
CA THR A 55 -2.98 6.52 18.28
C THR A 55 -3.49 7.83 17.68
N PRO A 56 -4.41 8.57 18.35
CA PRO A 56 -4.88 9.87 17.86
C PRO A 56 -3.74 10.86 17.61
N GLU A 57 -2.74 10.89 18.50
CA GLU A 57 -1.58 11.77 18.40
C GLU A 57 -0.71 11.39 17.18
N GLY A 58 -0.56 10.07 16.91
CA GLY A 58 0.18 9.57 15.75
C GLY A 58 -0.45 10.02 14.44
N TYR A 59 -1.75 9.79 14.27
CA TYR A 59 -2.48 10.20 13.05
C TYR A 59 -2.56 11.72 12.92
N GLY A 60 -2.81 12.46 14.02
CA GLY A 60 -2.85 13.92 14.00
C GLY A 60 -1.52 14.55 13.57
N ALA A 61 -0.41 14.03 14.07
CA ALA A 61 0.93 14.48 13.68
C ALA A 61 1.24 14.08 12.22
N LEU A 62 0.97 12.84 11.84
CA LEU A 62 1.14 12.34 10.47
C LEU A 62 0.41 13.22 9.45
N ARG A 63 -0.83 13.59 9.73
CA ARG A 63 -1.62 14.47 8.87
C ARG A 63 -0.88 15.77 8.54
N GLY A 64 -0.24 16.39 9.54
CA GLY A 64 0.53 17.63 9.34
C GLY A 64 1.67 17.50 8.32
N HIS A 65 2.27 16.30 8.20
CA HIS A 65 3.28 16.00 7.18
C HIS A 65 2.65 15.73 5.81
N LEU A 66 1.60 14.91 5.76
CA LEU A 66 0.94 14.51 4.51
C LEU A 66 0.17 15.67 3.84
N ASP A 67 -0.43 16.57 4.60
CA ASP A 67 -1.14 17.75 4.06
C ASP A 67 -0.21 18.75 3.32
N ARG A 68 1.11 18.51 3.37
CA ARG A 68 2.11 19.25 2.57
C ARG A 68 2.29 18.70 1.16
N LEU A 69 1.72 17.52 0.86
CA LEU A 69 1.71 16.98 -0.51
C LEU A 69 0.94 17.92 -1.44
N SER A 70 1.51 18.21 -2.62
CA SER A 70 0.87 19.01 -3.67
C SER A 70 -0.19 18.23 -4.45
N VAL A 71 -0.28 16.94 -4.25
CA VAL A 71 -1.25 16.02 -4.88
C VAL A 71 -2.15 15.39 -3.81
N PRO A 72 -3.40 15.02 -4.14
CA PRO A 72 -4.25 14.28 -3.21
C PRO A 72 -3.60 12.98 -2.77
N TYR A 73 -3.74 12.60 -1.50
CA TYR A 73 -3.27 11.30 -1.04
C TYR A 73 -4.44 10.40 -0.62
N LEU A 74 -4.26 9.11 -0.82
CA LEU A 74 -5.23 8.04 -0.62
C LEU A 74 -4.72 7.11 0.50
N PRO A 75 -5.14 7.33 1.77
CA PRO A 75 -4.65 6.56 2.89
C PRO A 75 -5.32 5.18 2.95
N MET A 76 -4.54 4.14 3.19
CA MET A 76 -5.02 2.78 3.39
C MET A 76 -4.54 2.23 4.72
N VAL A 77 -5.22 1.22 5.26
CA VAL A 77 -4.81 0.56 6.51
C VAL A 77 -3.87 -0.61 6.24
N GLY A 78 -2.85 -0.73 7.11
CA GLY A 78 -2.05 -1.94 7.31
C GLY A 78 -2.31 -2.55 8.69
N ASN A 79 -1.48 -3.51 9.10
CA ASN A 79 -1.68 -4.21 10.38
C ASN A 79 -1.30 -3.37 11.61
N HIS A 80 -0.54 -2.31 11.46
CA HIS A 80 -0.21 -1.35 12.53
C HIS A 80 -1.26 -0.27 12.74
N ASP A 81 -2.22 -0.16 11.82
CA ASP A 81 -3.20 0.92 11.80
C ASP A 81 -4.48 0.61 12.60
N ASP A 82 -5.23 1.67 12.92
CA ASP A 82 -6.59 1.62 13.46
C ASP A 82 -7.56 2.29 12.49
N ARG A 83 -8.62 1.57 12.05
CA ARG A 83 -9.60 2.08 11.09
C ARG A 83 -10.34 3.32 11.57
N GLY A 84 -10.80 3.29 12.82
CA GLY A 84 -11.59 4.38 13.40
C GLY A 84 -10.77 5.65 13.48
N LEU A 85 -9.58 5.56 14.07
CA LEU A 85 -8.67 6.69 14.20
C LEU A 85 -8.20 7.22 12.84
N MET A 86 -7.98 6.34 11.85
CA MET A 86 -7.64 6.79 10.51
C MET A 86 -8.76 7.61 9.87
N VAL A 87 -10.00 7.12 9.94
CA VAL A 87 -11.18 7.81 9.39
C VAL A 87 -11.43 9.16 10.08
N GLU A 88 -11.18 9.24 11.38
CA GLU A 88 -11.33 10.48 12.15
C GLU A 88 -10.28 11.54 11.80
N ASN A 89 -9.06 11.12 11.45
CA ASN A 89 -7.93 12.03 11.34
C ASN A 89 -7.45 12.27 9.90
N LEU A 90 -7.64 11.31 8.97
CA LEU A 90 -7.14 11.41 7.61
C LEU A 90 -8.29 11.55 6.58
N PRO A 91 -8.04 12.05 5.37
CA PRO A 91 -9.06 12.27 4.34
C PRO A 91 -9.46 10.94 3.65
N VAL A 92 -9.98 10.00 4.41
CA VAL A 92 -10.55 8.76 3.86
C VAL A 92 -11.85 9.09 3.10
N PRO A 93 -12.06 8.61 1.85
CA PRO A 93 -13.27 8.86 1.10
C PRO A 93 -14.55 8.46 1.85
N ALA A 94 -15.58 9.31 1.77
CA ALA A 94 -16.85 9.10 2.49
C ALA A 94 -17.70 7.96 1.89
N ASP A 95 -17.53 7.66 0.62
CA ASP A 95 -18.21 6.61 -0.15
C ASP A 95 -17.52 5.23 -0.04
N ARG A 96 -16.62 5.09 0.93
CA ARG A 96 -15.98 3.82 1.25
C ARG A 96 -16.99 2.74 1.68
N LEU A 97 -16.58 1.49 1.63
CA LEU A 97 -17.33 0.39 2.25
C LEU A 97 -17.44 0.63 3.78
N GLU A 98 -18.66 0.71 4.29
CA GLU A 98 -19.03 1.38 5.54
C GLU A 98 -18.14 1.07 6.76
N GLU A 99 -17.82 -0.20 7.03
CA GLU A 99 -17.00 -0.62 8.19
C GLU A 99 -15.50 -0.69 7.89
N PHE A 100 -15.10 -0.43 6.63
CA PHE A 100 -13.74 -0.67 6.15
C PHE A 100 -13.15 0.58 5.50
N VAL A 101 -11.83 0.70 5.52
CA VAL A 101 -11.09 1.69 4.74
C VAL A 101 -10.86 1.09 3.34
N GLN A 102 -11.96 0.81 2.64
CA GLN A 102 -11.98 0.21 1.31
C GLN A 102 -12.82 1.04 0.35
N TYR A 103 -12.21 1.50 -0.73
CA TYR A 103 -12.83 2.46 -1.65
C TYR A 103 -12.22 2.40 -3.06
N ALA A 104 -12.91 3.01 -4.02
CA ALA A 104 -12.46 3.14 -5.41
C ALA A 104 -12.23 4.60 -5.75
N VAL A 105 -11.18 4.86 -6.55
CA VAL A 105 -10.90 6.20 -7.08
C VAL A 105 -10.70 6.10 -8.58
N ASP A 106 -11.52 6.81 -9.34
CA ASP A 106 -11.35 6.91 -10.78
C ASP A 106 -10.22 7.89 -11.10
N VAL A 107 -9.28 7.45 -11.92
CA VAL A 107 -8.19 8.25 -12.47
C VAL A 107 -8.28 8.24 -14.01
N PRO A 108 -7.66 9.17 -14.74
CA PRO A 108 -7.72 9.14 -16.18
C PRO A 108 -7.27 7.78 -16.76
N GLY A 109 -8.21 7.07 -17.41
CA GLY A 109 -7.97 5.78 -18.08
C GLY A 109 -8.00 4.53 -17.19
N ALA A 110 -8.24 4.64 -15.88
CA ALA A 110 -8.27 3.48 -14.98
C ALA A 110 -9.09 3.75 -13.72
N VAL A 111 -9.33 2.70 -12.94
CA VAL A 111 -9.80 2.78 -11.56
C VAL A 111 -8.75 2.20 -10.60
N LEU A 112 -8.53 2.88 -9.48
CA LEU A 112 -7.73 2.39 -8.37
C LEU A 112 -8.67 1.80 -7.33
N LEU A 113 -8.48 0.54 -6.96
CA LEU A 113 -9.21 -0.12 -5.89
C LEU A 113 -8.30 -0.22 -4.66
N CYS A 114 -8.56 0.60 -3.66
CA CYS A 114 -7.85 0.60 -2.37
C CYS A 114 -8.53 -0.38 -1.42
N LEU A 115 -7.86 -1.48 -1.09
CA LEU A 115 -8.44 -2.60 -0.35
C LEU A 115 -7.98 -2.60 1.10
N ASP A 116 -8.92 -2.75 2.01
CA ASP A 116 -8.67 -2.95 3.43
C ASP A 116 -8.44 -4.43 3.71
N THR A 117 -7.21 -4.81 4.00
CA THR A 117 -6.83 -6.19 4.35
C THR A 117 -6.53 -6.37 5.83
N LEU A 118 -6.74 -5.33 6.66
CA LEU A 118 -6.50 -5.41 8.09
C LEU A 118 -7.36 -6.49 8.75
N SER A 119 -6.72 -7.35 9.52
CA SER A 119 -7.34 -8.28 10.49
C SER A 119 -6.91 -7.81 11.89
N GLN A 120 -7.84 -7.29 12.66
CA GLN A 120 -7.53 -6.61 13.92
C GLN A 120 -6.72 -7.51 14.87
N GLY A 121 -5.56 -7.03 15.31
CA GLY A 121 -4.68 -7.75 16.24
C GLY A 121 -3.83 -8.86 15.61
N GLU A 122 -3.84 -8.97 14.29
CA GLU A 122 -3.09 -9.98 13.55
C GLU A 122 -2.09 -9.30 12.60
N SER A 123 -0.93 -9.92 12.41
CA SER A 123 0.04 -9.45 11.41
C SER A 123 -0.29 -9.93 9.99
N ALA A 124 -1.09 -10.99 9.85
CA ALA A 124 -1.56 -11.46 8.54
C ALA A 124 -2.87 -10.79 8.14
N GLY A 125 -3.00 -10.49 6.85
CA GLY A 125 -4.20 -9.88 6.30
C GLY A 125 -5.34 -10.87 6.07
N ALA A 126 -6.58 -10.35 5.97
CA ALA A 126 -7.75 -11.11 5.56
C ALA A 126 -8.73 -10.25 4.78
N LEU A 127 -9.53 -10.88 3.92
CA LEU A 127 -10.67 -10.27 3.24
C LEU A 127 -11.93 -11.08 3.57
N CYS A 128 -12.88 -10.49 4.30
CA CYS A 128 -14.18 -11.11 4.53
C CYS A 128 -15.06 -11.07 3.26
N ALA A 129 -16.17 -11.82 3.28
CA ALA A 129 -17.10 -11.88 2.14
C ALA A 129 -17.54 -10.48 1.67
N ALA A 130 -17.91 -9.58 2.59
CA ALA A 130 -18.36 -8.23 2.24
C ALA A 130 -17.29 -7.44 1.46
N ARG A 131 -16.00 -7.54 1.85
CA ARG A 131 -14.89 -6.89 1.13
C ARG A 131 -14.64 -7.52 -0.24
N LEU A 132 -14.73 -8.84 -0.35
CA LEU A 132 -14.60 -9.56 -1.63
C LEU A 132 -15.75 -9.27 -2.57
N ASP A 133 -17.00 -9.28 -2.07
CA ASP A 133 -18.20 -8.97 -2.86
C ASP A 133 -18.14 -7.54 -3.40
N TRP A 134 -17.66 -6.60 -2.58
CA TRP A 134 -17.46 -5.22 -3.00
C TRP A 134 -16.43 -5.12 -4.16
N VAL A 135 -15.27 -5.82 -4.07
CA VAL A 135 -14.29 -5.85 -5.17
C VAL A 135 -14.92 -6.35 -6.46
N GLN A 136 -15.65 -7.47 -6.39
CA GLN A 136 -16.33 -8.03 -7.55
C GLN A 136 -17.37 -7.06 -8.13
N ALA A 137 -18.12 -6.37 -7.25
CA ALA A 137 -19.12 -5.38 -7.67
C ALA A 137 -18.45 -4.20 -8.41
N GLN A 138 -17.32 -3.69 -7.90
CA GLN A 138 -16.55 -2.63 -8.58
C GLN A 138 -16.06 -3.06 -9.97
N LEU A 139 -15.52 -4.26 -10.09
CA LEU A 139 -15.02 -4.81 -11.36
C LEU A 139 -16.17 -5.05 -12.36
N ARG A 140 -17.32 -5.58 -11.90
CA ARG A 140 -18.50 -5.77 -12.75
C ARG A 140 -19.12 -4.46 -13.22
N ALA A 141 -19.11 -3.44 -12.37
CA ALA A 141 -19.64 -2.12 -12.71
C ALA A 141 -18.78 -1.37 -13.76
N ARG A 142 -17.54 -1.82 -13.96
CA ARG A 142 -16.56 -1.19 -14.86
C ARG A 142 -15.95 -2.22 -15.84
N PRO A 143 -16.76 -2.87 -16.72
CA PRO A 143 -16.33 -4.01 -17.51
C PRO A 143 -15.23 -3.68 -18.54
N ASP A 144 -15.07 -2.40 -18.89
CA ASP A 144 -14.12 -1.94 -19.89
C ASP A 144 -13.02 -1.02 -19.31
N VAL A 145 -13.02 -0.79 -17.98
CA VAL A 145 -12.05 0.11 -17.35
C VAL A 145 -10.97 -0.72 -16.65
N PRO A 146 -9.69 -0.54 -16.98
CA PRO A 146 -8.58 -1.19 -16.31
C PRO A 146 -8.60 -0.86 -14.80
N ALA A 147 -8.49 -1.89 -13.97
CA ALA A 147 -8.45 -1.78 -12.52
C ALA A 147 -7.07 -2.15 -11.98
N TYR A 148 -6.52 -1.26 -11.17
CA TYR A 148 -5.27 -1.45 -10.44
C TYR A 148 -5.60 -1.52 -8.95
N LEU A 149 -5.21 -2.62 -8.30
CA LEU A 149 -5.58 -2.91 -6.93
C LEU A 149 -4.42 -2.57 -6.00
N PHE A 150 -4.70 -1.83 -4.96
CA PHE A 150 -3.76 -1.54 -3.88
C PHE A 150 -4.24 -2.22 -2.60
N MET A 151 -3.33 -2.84 -1.88
CA MET A 151 -3.60 -3.52 -0.62
C MET A 151 -2.35 -3.51 0.26
N HIS A 152 -2.49 -3.78 1.55
CA HIS A 152 -1.30 -3.83 2.40
C HIS A 152 -0.62 -5.20 2.32
N HIS A 153 -1.34 -6.27 2.59
CA HIS A 153 -0.78 -7.64 2.66
C HIS A 153 -0.71 -8.28 1.27
N PRO A 154 0.47 -8.78 0.83
CA PRO A 154 0.62 -9.45 -0.46
C PRO A 154 -0.26 -10.71 -0.56
N PRO A 155 -0.97 -10.94 -1.69
CA PRO A 155 -1.84 -12.09 -1.86
C PRO A 155 -1.14 -13.36 -2.36
N VAL A 156 0.19 -13.33 -2.49
CA VAL A 156 1.01 -14.43 -2.98
C VAL A 156 2.28 -14.56 -2.17
N ALA A 157 2.85 -15.76 -2.10
CA ALA A 157 4.19 -15.93 -1.57
C ALA A 157 5.24 -15.28 -2.48
N LEU A 158 6.19 -14.61 -1.87
CA LEU A 158 7.22 -13.80 -2.55
C LEU A 158 8.62 -14.41 -2.43
N GLY A 159 8.73 -15.58 -1.82
CA GLY A 159 10.02 -16.21 -1.49
C GLY A 159 10.72 -15.53 -0.30
N LEU A 160 9.95 -14.99 0.62
CA LEU A 160 10.38 -14.34 1.85
C LEU A 160 9.97 -15.22 3.06
N PRO A 161 10.77 -16.24 3.44
CA PRO A 161 10.35 -17.28 4.40
C PRO A 161 9.85 -16.75 5.74
N ALA A 162 10.42 -15.65 6.24
CA ALA A 162 10.01 -15.02 7.49
C ALA A 162 8.72 -14.20 7.36
N GLN A 163 8.38 -13.71 6.17
CA GLN A 163 7.29 -12.75 5.94
C GLN A 163 6.11 -13.36 5.16
N ASP A 164 6.35 -14.33 4.28
CA ASP A 164 5.27 -14.97 3.51
C ASP A 164 4.11 -15.50 4.38
N PRO A 165 4.34 -16.04 5.61
CA PRO A 165 3.24 -16.44 6.50
C PRO A 165 2.33 -15.31 6.98
N MET A 166 2.78 -14.05 6.88
CA MET A 166 2.02 -12.86 7.28
C MET A 166 1.35 -12.16 6.09
N GLY A 167 1.35 -12.74 4.91
CA GLY A 167 0.63 -12.24 3.75
C GLY A 167 -0.90 -12.31 3.91
N LEU A 168 -1.63 -12.14 2.81
CA LEU A 168 -3.08 -12.25 2.79
C LEU A 168 -3.50 -13.72 2.99
N ARG A 169 -4.30 -14.00 4.02
CA ARG A 169 -4.98 -15.30 4.16
C ARG A 169 -5.89 -15.52 2.95
N ASP A 170 -5.95 -16.74 2.46
CA ASP A 170 -6.71 -17.09 1.25
C ASP A 170 -6.33 -16.27 0.00
N GLY A 171 -5.10 -15.76 -0.05
CA GLY A 171 -4.60 -14.96 -1.16
C GLY A 171 -4.69 -15.67 -2.51
N ALA A 172 -4.50 -17.00 -2.54
CA ALA A 172 -4.68 -17.79 -3.76
C ALA A 172 -6.12 -17.73 -4.28
N ALA A 173 -7.13 -17.84 -3.40
CA ALA A 173 -8.55 -17.71 -3.77
C ALA A 173 -8.88 -16.29 -4.25
N PHE A 174 -8.28 -15.27 -3.65
CA PHE A 174 -8.40 -13.88 -4.11
C PHE A 174 -7.83 -13.70 -5.51
N ILE A 175 -6.64 -14.22 -5.81
CA ILE A 175 -6.04 -14.17 -7.15
C ILE A 175 -6.88 -14.97 -8.16
N ASP A 176 -7.39 -16.17 -7.79
CA ASP A 176 -8.26 -16.96 -8.65
C ASP A 176 -9.58 -16.21 -8.97
N MET A 177 -10.11 -15.43 -8.03
CA MET A 177 -11.26 -14.55 -8.25
C MET A 177 -10.91 -13.40 -9.19
N LEU A 178 -9.79 -12.71 -8.99
CA LEU A 178 -9.35 -11.60 -9.86
C LEU A 178 -9.12 -12.06 -11.29
N ALA A 179 -8.57 -13.24 -11.49
CA ALA A 179 -8.30 -13.79 -12.82
C ALA A 179 -9.56 -14.01 -13.69
N GLN A 180 -10.76 -13.97 -13.08
CA GLN A 180 -12.03 -14.01 -13.81
C GLN A 180 -12.41 -12.66 -14.43
N PHE A 181 -11.70 -11.57 -14.07
CA PHE A 181 -11.97 -10.22 -14.53
C PHE A 181 -10.81 -9.72 -15.41
N PRO A 182 -10.99 -9.65 -16.73
CA PRO A 182 -9.94 -9.19 -17.65
C PRO A 182 -9.46 -7.76 -17.37
N THR A 183 -10.28 -6.97 -16.69
CA THR A 183 -9.94 -5.59 -16.31
C THR A 183 -9.06 -5.49 -15.08
N ALA A 184 -8.95 -6.52 -14.23
CA ALA A 184 -8.00 -6.56 -13.12
C ALA A 184 -6.57 -6.73 -13.67
N ARG A 185 -5.76 -5.66 -13.60
CA ARG A 185 -4.47 -5.59 -14.30
C ARG A 185 -3.28 -5.92 -13.42
N HIS A 186 -3.26 -5.39 -12.21
CA HIS A 186 -2.10 -5.51 -11.33
C HIS A 186 -2.50 -5.32 -9.87
N VAL A 187 -1.75 -5.94 -8.95
CA VAL A 187 -1.85 -5.75 -7.50
C VAL A 187 -0.57 -5.12 -6.98
N PHE A 188 -0.70 -4.02 -6.25
CA PHE A 188 0.36 -3.34 -5.52
C PHE A 188 0.18 -3.58 -4.03
N ALA A 189 1.22 -4.04 -3.34
CA ALA A 189 1.16 -4.34 -1.91
C ALA A 189 2.35 -3.76 -1.13
N GLY A 190 2.15 -3.51 0.16
CA GLY A 190 3.17 -3.11 1.11
C GLY A 190 3.66 -4.26 1.98
N HIS A 191 3.78 -3.99 3.29
CA HIS A 191 3.95 -4.94 4.39
C HIS A 191 5.33 -5.59 4.50
N VAL A 192 5.91 -6.00 3.39
CA VAL A 192 7.17 -6.77 3.40
C VAL A 192 8.42 -5.88 3.36
N HIS A 193 8.26 -4.56 3.24
CA HIS A 193 9.35 -3.57 3.20
C HIS A 193 10.47 -3.93 2.21
N ARG A 194 10.10 -4.61 1.12
CA ARG A 194 11.05 -5.08 0.13
C ARG A 194 10.42 -5.12 -1.25
N PRO A 195 11.11 -4.63 -2.30
CA PRO A 195 10.58 -4.69 -3.65
C PRO A 195 10.66 -6.13 -4.18
N CYS A 196 9.50 -6.72 -4.39
CA CYS A 196 9.35 -8.03 -5.00
C CYS A 196 8.39 -7.94 -6.18
N PHE A 197 8.56 -8.81 -7.13
CA PHE A 197 7.63 -9.00 -8.23
C PHE A 197 7.27 -10.48 -8.35
N ALA A 198 5.98 -10.76 -8.47
CA ALA A 198 5.44 -12.09 -8.72
C ALA A 198 4.35 -12.03 -9.79
N THR A 199 4.06 -13.16 -10.40
CA THR A 199 2.91 -13.32 -11.30
C THR A 199 2.15 -14.58 -10.91
N ALA A 200 0.85 -14.45 -10.69
CA ALA A 200 -0.03 -15.57 -10.40
C ALA A 200 -1.31 -15.45 -11.24
N ARG A 201 -1.69 -16.53 -11.93
CA ARG A 201 -2.86 -16.55 -12.82
C ARG A 201 -2.89 -15.43 -13.87
N GLY A 202 -1.73 -14.94 -14.30
CA GLY A 202 -1.62 -13.80 -15.23
C GLY A 202 -1.75 -12.42 -14.59
N ILE A 203 -2.01 -12.35 -13.27
CA ILE A 203 -2.03 -11.11 -12.51
C ILE A 203 -0.62 -10.83 -11.98
N GLY A 204 -0.07 -9.66 -12.30
CA GLY A 204 1.17 -9.18 -11.72
C GLY A 204 0.95 -8.69 -10.28
N VAL A 205 1.89 -9.01 -9.39
CA VAL A 205 1.91 -8.54 -8.00
C VAL A 205 3.25 -7.90 -7.73
N THR A 206 3.26 -6.66 -7.25
CA THR A 206 4.50 -5.94 -6.90
C THR A 206 4.39 -5.42 -5.48
N THR A 207 5.48 -5.52 -4.72
CA THR A 207 5.57 -4.93 -3.38
C THR A 207 6.47 -3.71 -3.34
N ALA A 208 6.16 -2.78 -2.43
CA ALA A 208 6.92 -1.56 -2.22
C ALA A 208 8.14 -1.79 -1.30
N ARG A 209 9.13 -0.93 -1.45
CA ARG A 209 9.98 -0.57 -0.32
C ARG A 209 9.21 0.30 0.66
N SER A 210 9.55 0.18 1.93
CA SER A 210 9.07 1.11 2.95
C SER A 210 9.65 2.52 2.74
N VAL A 211 8.90 3.53 3.11
CA VAL A 211 9.41 4.91 3.22
C VAL A 211 10.34 5.07 4.41
N THR A 212 10.33 4.16 5.39
CA THR A 212 11.11 4.28 6.63
C THR A 212 12.28 3.27 6.68
N GLN A 213 12.03 2.00 6.90
CA GLN A 213 13.08 0.97 7.02
C GLN A 213 12.85 -0.18 6.05
N GLN A 214 13.93 -0.80 5.59
CA GLN A 214 13.86 -1.91 4.65
C GLN A 214 14.06 -3.25 5.35
N ALA A 215 13.33 -4.28 4.95
CA ALA A 215 13.61 -5.64 5.38
C ALA A 215 14.88 -6.18 4.69
N PRO A 216 15.69 -7.01 5.36
CA PRO A 216 16.87 -7.59 4.75
C PRO A 216 16.47 -8.58 3.63
N ALA A 217 17.41 -8.82 2.71
CA ALA A 217 17.26 -9.88 1.71
C ALA A 217 17.01 -11.23 2.40
N PRO A 218 16.26 -12.18 1.79
CA PRO A 218 15.93 -13.45 2.42
C PRO A 218 17.13 -14.41 2.55
N TRP A 219 18.29 -14.03 1.99
CA TRP A 219 19.52 -14.79 2.03
C TRP A 219 20.72 -13.93 2.45
N PRO A 220 21.48 -14.30 3.53
CA PRO A 220 21.24 -15.51 4.37
C PRO A 220 19.88 -15.43 5.08
N ALA A 221 19.30 -16.60 5.37
CA ALA A 221 18.01 -16.68 6.04
C ALA A 221 18.07 -16.01 7.43
N TRP A 222 16.98 -15.34 7.79
CA TRP A 222 16.79 -14.66 9.06
C TRP A 222 15.40 -14.99 9.62
N ASP A 223 15.22 -14.76 10.90
CA ASP A 223 13.95 -14.81 11.64
C ASP A 223 13.74 -13.52 12.41
N TRP A 224 12.62 -13.41 13.12
CA TRP A 224 12.27 -12.18 13.84
C TRP A 224 13.19 -11.92 15.05
N ASP A 225 13.87 -12.93 15.60
CA ASP A 225 14.84 -12.78 16.69
C ASP A 225 16.16 -12.20 16.17
N SER A 226 16.50 -12.46 14.92
CA SER A 226 17.72 -12.01 14.23
C SER A 226 17.48 -10.84 13.26
N PHE A 227 16.24 -10.32 13.18
CA PHE A 227 15.90 -9.24 12.27
C PHE A 227 16.73 -7.98 12.54
N ALA A 228 17.31 -7.45 11.48
CA ALA A 228 17.93 -6.13 11.46
C ALA A 228 17.59 -5.43 10.14
N PRO A 229 17.20 -4.15 10.15
CA PRO A 229 16.91 -3.42 8.92
C PRO A 229 18.09 -3.42 7.95
N ALA A 230 17.81 -3.59 6.67
CA ALA A 230 18.83 -3.47 5.63
C ALA A 230 19.24 -1.99 5.44
N PRO A 231 20.53 -1.73 5.14
CA PRO A 231 21.02 -0.38 4.88
C PRO A 231 20.66 0.09 3.45
N GLU A 232 19.47 -0.24 2.99
CA GLU A 232 18.94 0.17 1.69
C GLU A 232 18.15 1.48 1.84
N ALA A 233 18.25 2.36 0.84
CA ALA A 233 17.53 3.63 0.86
C ALA A 233 16.01 3.44 0.79
N PRO A 234 15.23 4.32 1.43
CA PRO A 234 13.79 4.37 1.22
C PRO A 234 13.46 4.76 -0.23
N SER A 235 12.28 4.39 -0.70
CA SER A 235 11.85 4.75 -2.05
C SER A 235 10.36 4.98 -2.16
N ILE A 236 9.97 5.68 -3.22
CA ILE A 236 8.58 5.76 -3.67
C ILE A 236 8.42 5.00 -4.98
N GLY A 237 7.21 4.53 -5.27
CA GLY A 237 6.82 4.06 -6.60
C GLY A 237 6.28 5.22 -7.43
N VAL A 238 6.68 5.30 -8.69
CA VAL A 238 6.05 6.15 -9.70
C VAL A 238 5.42 5.23 -10.73
N ILE A 239 4.10 5.24 -10.81
CA ILE A 239 3.30 4.37 -11.68
C ILE A 239 2.74 5.22 -12.81
N GLY A 240 3.10 4.90 -14.05
CA GLY A 240 2.45 5.48 -15.24
C GLY A 240 1.39 4.54 -15.76
N ILE A 241 0.19 5.06 -16.05
CA ILE A 241 -0.95 4.29 -16.54
C ILE A 241 -1.30 4.79 -17.95
N ASP A 242 -1.43 3.86 -18.92
CA ASP A 242 -1.90 4.14 -20.28
C ASP A 242 -2.94 3.09 -20.68
N GLY A 243 -4.17 3.29 -20.25
CA GLY A 243 -5.23 2.29 -20.38
C GLY A 243 -4.87 0.97 -19.68
N ALA A 244 -4.74 -0.11 -20.44
CA ALA A 244 -4.39 -1.43 -19.92
C ALA A 244 -2.89 -1.62 -19.65
N ASP A 245 -2.03 -0.73 -20.16
CA ASP A 245 -0.59 -0.80 -19.99
C ASP A 245 -0.17 0.07 -18.78
N MET A 246 0.86 -0.40 -18.07
CA MET A 246 1.43 0.34 -16.96
C MET A 246 2.94 0.11 -16.89
N TRP A 247 3.62 1.06 -16.29
CA TRP A 247 5.00 0.88 -15.85
C TRP A 247 5.15 1.36 -14.42
N LEU A 248 6.09 0.78 -13.71
CA LEU A 248 6.48 1.18 -12.36
C LEU A 248 7.97 1.48 -12.33
N GLN A 249 8.34 2.60 -11.75
CA GLN A 249 9.70 2.91 -11.33
C GLN A 249 9.73 3.04 -9.81
N GLN A 250 10.70 2.40 -9.17
CA GLN A 250 11.03 2.66 -7.79
C GLN A 250 12.16 3.70 -7.74
N VAL A 251 11.92 4.79 -7.03
CA VAL A 251 12.80 5.96 -7.00
C VAL A 251 13.23 6.21 -5.57
N GLU A 252 14.54 6.17 -5.33
CA GLU A 252 15.16 6.55 -4.05
C GLU A 252 15.19 8.07 -3.92
N PHE A 253 15.06 8.60 -2.70
CA PHE A 253 14.99 10.04 -2.42
C PHE A 253 15.81 10.43 -1.19
#